data_6d01d99846eacce5e1db9a65010b1fcd
#
_entry.id   6d01d99846eacce5e1db9a65010b1fcd
#
_cell.length_a   1.000
_cell.length_b   1.000
_cell.length_c   1.000
_cell.angle_alpha   90.00
_cell.angle_beta   90.00
_cell.angle_gamma   90.00
#
_symmetry.space_group_name_H-M   'P 1'
#
loop_
_entity.id
_entity.type
_entity.pdbx_description
1 polymer ?
#
loop_
_entity_poly.entity_id
_entity_poly.type
_entity_poly.pdbx_seq_one_letter_code
_entity_poly.pdbx_strand_id
1 'polypeptide(L)'
;MRLPQRDPYAPREWQPHEKPALLGSPSTPEHPTSKRIAYGVVGLLVCLTGALGNAVVTANLQNLQGTFGAWSTEIAWLPAVYVMTNVSINLLLVKFRQQYGLRAFTEGFLVLYVLVTFFHLFVNDLSSALMVRAAHGMVAAALSSLGIYYQIQAWPAKHRLKALTIGITGSSLAIPLARLFSTELLQLDE
;
A
#
# COMPACT_ATOMS: atom_id res chain seq x y z
N MET A 1 30.99 -27.30 23.37
CA MET A 1 31.27 -25.89 23.09
C MET A 1 29.95 -25.13 23.13
N ARG A 2 29.62 -24.37 24.20
CA ARG A 2 28.35 -23.62 24.29
C ARG A 2 28.56 -22.32 23.53
N LEU A 3 27.74 -22.08 22.52
CA LEU A 3 27.70 -20.79 21.83
C LEU A 3 27.35 -19.70 22.89
N PRO A 4 28.02 -18.54 22.89
CA PRO A 4 27.66 -17.47 23.79
C PRO A 4 26.21 -17.08 23.57
N GLN A 5 25.40 -17.19 24.64
CA GLN A 5 24.03 -16.68 24.62
C GLN A 5 24.10 -15.16 24.44
N ARG A 6 23.65 -14.69 23.30
CA ARG A 6 23.56 -13.26 23.00
C ARG A 6 22.48 -12.67 23.91
N ASP A 7 22.84 -11.72 24.72
CA ASP A 7 21.89 -10.98 25.55
C ASP A 7 20.83 -10.32 24.64
N PRO A 8 19.54 -10.67 24.74
CA PRO A 8 18.50 -10.09 23.91
C PRO A 8 18.31 -8.58 24.12
N TYR A 9 18.82 -8.02 25.22
CA TYR A 9 18.74 -6.61 25.56
C TYR A 9 20.04 -5.83 25.31
N ALA A 10 21.11 -6.51 24.86
CA ALA A 10 22.35 -5.81 24.53
C ALA A 10 22.14 -4.90 23.32
N PRO A 11 22.60 -3.63 23.37
CA PRO A 11 22.52 -2.74 22.23
C PRO A 11 23.20 -3.39 21.02
N ARG A 12 22.45 -3.54 19.93
CA ARG A 12 22.96 -4.15 18.70
C ARG A 12 24.05 -3.27 18.10
N GLU A 13 25.24 -3.79 17.99
CA GLU A 13 26.30 -3.16 17.20
C GLU A 13 25.96 -3.29 15.71
N TRP A 14 25.64 -2.14 15.09
CA TRP A 14 25.33 -2.05 13.68
C TRP A 14 26.62 -2.09 12.86
N GLN A 15 26.68 -2.96 11.86
CA GLN A 15 27.74 -2.89 10.88
C GLN A 15 27.67 -1.56 10.11
N PRO A 16 28.80 -1.02 9.61
CA PRO A 16 28.81 0.29 8.92
C PRO A 16 27.81 0.41 7.78
N HIS A 17 27.54 -0.68 7.06
CA HIS A 17 26.58 -0.73 5.94
C HIS A 17 25.12 -0.88 6.40
N GLU A 18 24.88 -1.30 7.64
CA GLU A 18 23.55 -1.41 8.25
C GLU A 18 23.09 -0.08 8.86
N LYS A 19 24.03 0.81 9.18
CA LYS A 19 23.68 2.12 9.77
C LYS A 19 22.84 2.93 8.80
N PRO A 20 21.73 3.53 9.26
CA PRO A 20 20.94 4.41 8.41
C PRO A 20 21.79 5.60 7.94
N ALA A 21 21.79 5.88 6.65
CA ALA A 21 22.56 6.97 6.06
C ALA A 21 22.04 8.37 6.48
N LEU A 22 20.75 8.44 6.85
CA LEU A 22 20.06 9.65 7.31
C LEU A 22 19.15 9.30 8.49
N LEU A 23 18.93 10.27 9.39
CA LEU A 23 17.96 10.13 10.48
C LEU A 23 16.58 9.75 9.89
N GLY A 24 16.02 8.62 10.33
CA GLY A 24 14.73 8.11 9.88
C GLY A 24 14.78 7.21 8.62
N SER A 25 15.96 7.01 7.99
CA SER A 25 16.08 6.02 6.93
C SER A 25 16.13 4.60 7.51
N PRO A 26 15.51 3.61 6.84
CA PRO A 26 15.52 2.24 7.33
C PRO A 26 16.93 1.64 7.30
N SER A 27 17.31 0.92 8.35
CA SER A 27 18.49 0.06 8.32
C SER A 27 18.28 -1.07 7.31
N THR A 28 19.34 -1.43 6.60
CA THR A 28 19.30 -2.54 5.62
C THR A 28 20.13 -3.70 6.15
N PRO A 29 19.50 -4.69 6.81
CA PRO A 29 20.20 -5.91 7.19
C PRO A 29 20.65 -6.67 5.93
N GLU A 30 21.77 -7.37 6.01
CA GLU A 30 22.20 -8.24 4.93
C GLU A 30 21.29 -9.46 4.84
N HIS A 31 20.51 -9.50 3.80
CA HIS A 31 19.69 -10.66 3.46
C HIS A 31 20.28 -11.42 2.26
N PRO A 32 20.17 -12.76 2.23
CA PRO A 32 20.51 -13.53 1.04
C PRO A 32 19.63 -13.11 -0.14
N THR A 33 20.15 -13.23 -1.36
CA THR A 33 19.48 -12.74 -2.58
C THR A 33 18.05 -13.25 -2.74
N SER A 34 17.79 -14.51 -2.36
CA SER A 34 16.44 -15.09 -2.41
C SER A 34 15.44 -14.33 -1.52
N LYS A 35 15.82 -13.97 -0.30
CA LYS A 35 14.97 -13.19 0.59
C LYS A 35 14.77 -11.75 0.07
N ARG A 36 15.79 -11.16 -0.53
CA ARG A 36 15.67 -9.82 -1.15
C ARG A 36 14.65 -9.81 -2.28
N ILE A 37 14.68 -10.82 -3.14
CA ILE A 37 13.69 -10.97 -4.23
C ILE A 37 12.30 -11.17 -3.65
N ALA A 38 12.14 -12.05 -2.64
CA ALA A 38 10.85 -12.28 -2.00
C ALA A 38 10.26 -11.00 -1.41
N TYR A 39 11.04 -10.23 -0.66
CA TYR A 39 10.59 -8.92 -0.13
C TYR A 39 10.27 -7.92 -1.24
N GLY A 40 11.06 -7.91 -2.32
CA GLY A 40 10.79 -7.08 -3.49
C GLY A 40 9.46 -7.42 -4.14
N VAL A 41 9.17 -8.70 -4.34
CA VAL A 41 7.88 -9.18 -4.89
C VAL A 41 6.72 -8.84 -3.97
N VAL A 42 6.85 -9.10 -2.67
CA VAL A 42 5.81 -8.74 -1.69
C VAL A 42 5.56 -7.23 -1.69
N GLY A 43 6.62 -6.41 -1.68
CA GLY A 43 6.49 -4.96 -1.75
C GLY A 43 5.80 -4.49 -3.03
N LEU A 44 6.10 -5.11 -4.18
CA LEU A 44 5.44 -4.84 -5.45
C LEU A 44 3.94 -5.18 -5.39
N LEU A 45 3.60 -6.37 -4.89
CA LEU A 45 2.20 -6.80 -4.74
C LEU A 45 1.41 -5.89 -3.80
N VAL A 46 1.99 -5.48 -2.69
CA VAL A 46 1.36 -4.55 -1.74
C VAL A 46 1.12 -3.18 -2.39
N CYS A 47 2.10 -2.65 -3.13
CA CYS A 47 1.92 -1.40 -3.88
C CYS A 47 0.82 -1.52 -4.94
N LEU A 48 0.81 -2.62 -5.70
CA LEU A 48 -0.19 -2.89 -6.72
C LEU A 48 -1.59 -2.99 -6.12
N THR A 49 -1.74 -3.74 -5.02
CA THR A 49 -3.03 -3.90 -4.32
C THR A 49 -3.57 -2.55 -3.83
N GLY A 50 -2.73 -1.72 -3.21
CA GLY A 50 -3.13 -0.38 -2.78
C GLY A 50 -3.54 0.52 -3.95
N ALA A 51 -2.86 0.41 -5.09
CA ALA A 51 -3.19 1.19 -6.29
C ALA A 51 -4.45 0.69 -7.01
N LEU A 52 -4.69 -0.64 -7.05
CA LEU A 52 -5.86 -1.24 -7.66
C LEU A 52 -7.16 -0.75 -7.03
N GLY A 53 -7.21 -0.56 -5.73
CA GLY A 53 -8.40 -0.05 -5.03
C GLY A 53 -8.91 1.28 -5.58
N ASN A 54 -8.02 2.17 -6.03
CA ASN A 54 -8.41 3.40 -6.70
C ASN A 54 -8.60 3.24 -8.21
N ALA A 55 -7.77 2.43 -8.84
CA ALA A 55 -7.78 2.24 -10.29
C ALA A 55 -9.09 1.62 -10.77
N VAL A 56 -9.65 0.63 -10.06
CA VAL A 56 -10.93 -0.01 -10.39
C VAL A 56 -12.08 0.99 -10.38
N VAL A 57 -12.17 1.84 -9.36
CA VAL A 57 -13.22 2.87 -9.31
C VAL A 57 -13.05 3.91 -10.41
N THR A 58 -11.81 4.35 -10.65
CA THR A 58 -11.52 5.33 -11.70
C THR A 58 -11.82 4.78 -13.10
N ALA A 59 -11.53 3.50 -13.34
CA ALA A 59 -11.81 2.84 -14.61
C ALA A 59 -13.32 2.70 -14.88
N ASN A 60 -14.11 2.53 -13.82
CA ASN A 60 -15.57 2.31 -13.90
C ASN A 60 -16.40 3.56 -13.54
N LEU A 61 -15.80 4.75 -13.53
CA LEU A 61 -16.45 5.97 -13.03
C LEU A 61 -17.76 6.30 -13.79
N GLN A 62 -17.80 6.07 -15.10
CA GLN A 62 -18.99 6.30 -15.91
C GLN A 62 -20.13 5.33 -15.59
N ASN A 63 -19.81 4.06 -15.35
CA ASN A 63 -20.79 3.06 -14.96
C ASN A 63 -21.36 3.38 -13.58
N LEU A 64 -20.49 3.76 -12.63
CA LEU A 64 -20.90 4.20 -11.30
C LEU A 64 -21.77 5.46 -11.35
N GLN A 65 -21.49 6.38 -12.26
CA GLN A 65 -22.31 7.56 -12.49
C GLN A 65 -23.74 7.18 -12.88
N GLY A 66 -23.90 6.23 -13.80
CA GLY A 66 -25.20 5.70 -14.19
C GLY A 66 -25.92 4.99 -13.04
N THR A 67 -25.21 4.15 -12.30
CA THR A 67 -25.77 3.38 -11.16
C THR A 67 -26.28 4.28 -10.03
N PHE A 68 -25.56 5.34 -9.70
CA PHE A 68 -25.94 6.28 -8.62
C PHE A 68 -26.85 7.42 -9.12
N GLY A 69 -27.11 7.54 -10.44
CA GLY A 69 -27.84 8.65 -11.00
C GLY A 69 -27.21 10.02 -10.72
N ALA A 70 -25.89 10.04 -10.51
CA ALA A 70 -25.14 11.20 -10.07
C ALA A 70 -24.70 12.11 -11.22
N TRP A 71 -24.52 13.40 -10.94
CA TRP A 71 -23.91 14.32 -11.90
C TRP A 71 -22.42 14.04 -12.06
N SER A 72 -21.84 14.39 -13.20
CA SER A 72 -20.42 14.19 -13.48
C SER A 72 -19.50 14.86 -12.45
N THR A 73 -19.92 16.00 -11.89
CA THR A 73 -19.23 16.70 -10.82
C THR A 73 -19.31 15.98 -9.47
N GLU A 74 -20.41 15.30 -9.19
CA GLU A 74 -20.62 14.57 -7.95
C GLU A 74 -19.83 13.26 -7.94
N ILE A 75 -19.89 12.50 -9.03
CA ILE A 75 -19.18 11.23 -9.14
C ILE A 75 -17.66 11.42 -9.10
N ALA A 76 -17.14 12.55 -9.58
CA ALA A 76 -15.73 12.90 -9.51
C ALA A 76 -15.17 12.99 -8.08
N TRP A 77 -16.03 13.15 -7.08
CA TRP A 77 -15.62 13.12 -5.68
C TRP A 77 -15.18 11.74 -5.19
N LEU A 78 -15.60 10.64 -5.81
CA LEU A 78 -15.18 9.29 -5.42
C LEU A 78 -13.66 9.08 -5.49
N PRO A 79 -12.98 9.34 -6.62
CA PRO A 79 -11.53 9.29 -6.65
C PRO A 79 -10.88 10.44 -5.87
N ALA A 80 -11.50 11.64 -5.85
CA ALA A 80 -10.94 12.80 -5.16
C ALA A 80 -10.85 12.57 -3.65
N VAL A 81 -11.92 12.15 -3.01
CA VAL A 81 -11.97 11.87 -1.57
C VAL A 81 -10.95 10.79 -1.17
N TYR A 82 -10.82 9.74 -1.99
CA TYR A 82 -9.81 8.71 -1.76
C TYR A 82 -8.39 9.29 -1.76
N VAL A 83 -8.04 10.09 -2.77
CA VAL A 83 -6.71 10.71 -2.85
C VAL A 83 -6.48 11.70 -1.71
N MET A 84 -7.47 12.51 -1.37
CA MET A 84 -7.39 13.47 -0.26
C MET A 84 -7.07 12.78 1.07
N THR A 85 -7.83 11.74 1.41
CA THR A 85 -7.62 11.00 2.66
C THR A 85 -6.32 10.20 2.65
N ASN A 86 -5.95 9.62 1.50
CA ASN A 86 -4.69 8.92 1.31
C ASN A 86 -3.48 9.82 1.58
N VAL A 87 -3.47 11.02 1.01
CA VAL A 87 -2.36 11.96 1.20
C VAL A 87 -2.34 12.50 2.64
N SER A 88 -3.49 12.86 3.18
CA SER A 88 -3.58 13.46 4.51
C SER A 88 -3.10 12.54 5.63
N ILE A 89 -3.43 11.25 5.56
CA ILE A 89 -3.09 10.29 6.61
C ILE A 89 -1.61 9.90 6.62
N ASN A 90 -0.89 10.08 5.50
CA ASN A 90 0.51 9.64 5.38
C ASN A 90 1.43 10.17 6.48
N LEU A 91 1.22 11.41 6.93
CA LEU A 91 2.00 12.01 8.01
C LEU A 91 1.81 11.26 9.35
N LEU A 92 0.57 10.86 9.64
CA LEU A 92 0.25 10.11 10.85
C LEU A 92 0.77 8.67 10.79
N LEU A 93 0.74 8.04 9.62
CA LEU A 93 1.20 6.66 9.44
C LEU A 93 2.67 6.47 9.78
N VAL A 94 3.52 7.45 9.51
CA VAL A 94 4.94 7.41 9.91
C VAL A 94 5.06 7.29 11.42
N LYS A 95 4.28 8.08 12.18
CA LYS A 95 4.28 8.05 13.65
C LYS A 95 3.74 6.72 14.19
N PHE A 96 2.64 6.23 13.64
CA PHE A 96 2.07 4.93 14.02
C PHE A 96 3.07 3.79 13.82
N ARG A 97 3.74 3.73 12.67
CA ARG A 97 4.76 2.73 12.39
C ARG A 97 5.94 2.78 13.36
N GLN A 98 6.38 3.99 13.73
CA GLN A 98 7.46 4.16 14.71
C GLN A 98 7.05 3.71 16.11
N GLN A 99 5.81 3.94 16.49
CA GLN A 99 5.31 3.65 17.84
C GLN A 99 4.98 2.16 18.03
N TYR A 100 4.34 1.51 17.06
CA TYR A 100 3.86 0.13 17.19
C TYR A 100 4.75 -0.90 16.49
N GLY A 101 5.76 -0.44 15.75
CA GLY A 101 6.65 -1.29 14.98
C GLY A 101 6.06 -1.75 13.65
N LEU A 102 6.94 -2.21 12.76
CA LEU A 102 6.59 -2.53 11.37
C LEU A 102 5.64 -3.72 11.27
N ARG A 103 5.82 -4.76 12.10
CA ARG A 103 5.01 -5.99 12.00
C ARG A 103 3.56 -5.75 12.36
N ALA A 104 3.31 -5.18 13.55
CA ALA A 104 1.95 -4.89 14.01
C ALA A 104 1.25 -3.89 13.08
N PHE A 105 1.98 -2.90 12.57
CA PHE A 105 1.50 -1.97 11.57
C PHE A 105 1.06 -2.69 10.29
N THR A 106 1.90 -3.58 9.75
CA THR A 106 1.61 -4.31 8.50
C THR A 106 0.38 -5.21 8.66
N GLU A 107 0.37 -6.06 9.70
CA GLU A 107 -0.72 -7.00 9.95
C GLU A 107 -2.05 -6.26 10.19
N GLY A 108 -2.04 -5.22 11.01
CA GLY A 108 -3.22 -4.43 11.33
C GLY A 108 -3.80 -3.70 10.12
N PHE A 109 -2.96 -3.03 9.33
CA PHE A 109 -3.44 -2.29 8.16
C PHE A 109 -3.85 -3.18 6.99
N LEU A 110 -3.25 -4.37 6.82
CA LEU A 110 -3.72 -5.35 5.83
C LEU A 110 -5.11 -5.87 6.18
N VAL A 111 -5.34 -6.23 7.44
CA VAL A 111 -6.68 -6.65 7.90
C VAL A 111 -7.70 -5.52 7.73
N LEU A 112 -7.34 -4.30 8.12
CA LEU A 112 -8.21 -3.14 7.97
C LEU A 112 -8.52 -2.84 6.49
N TYR A 113 -7.55 -3.02 5.60
CA TYR A 113 -7.75 -2.86 4.16
C TYR A 113 -8.77 -3.86 3.62
N VAL A 114 -8.67 -5.14 4.00
CA VAL A 114 -9.64 -6.17 3.63
C VAL A 114 -11.04 -5.83 4.14
N LEU A 115 -11.16 -5.43 5.41
CA LEU A 115 -12.44 -5.04 6.00
C LEU A 115 -13.08 -3.85 5.27
N VAL A 116 -12.31 -2.80 5.02
CA VAL A 116 -12.83 -1.62 4.31
C VAL A 116 -13.17 -1.96 2.85
N THR A 117 -12.41 -2.82 2.21
CA THR A 117 -12.76 -3.32 0.87
C THR A 117 -14.06 -4.08 0.88
N PHE A 118 -14.30 -4.89 1.90
CA PHE A 118 -15.56 -5.62 2.07
C PHE A 118 -16.76 -4.68 2.27
N PHE A 119 -16.58 -3.54 2.93
CA PHE A 119 -17.66 -2.55 3.10
C PHE A 119 -18.19 -1.95 1.79
N HIS A 120 -17.44 -2.04 0.68
CA HIS A 120 -17.97 -1.63 -0.63
C HIS A 120 -19.18 -2.46 -1.08
N LEU A 121 -19.36 -3.68 -0.56
CA LEU A 121 -20.54 -4.52 -0.84
C LEU A 121 -21.85 -3.96 -0.22
N PHE A 122 -21.75 -3.08 0.76
CA PHE A 122 -22.89 -2.48 1.45
C PHE A 122 -23.19 -1.05 0.98
N VAL A 123 -22.54 -0.60 -0.06
CA VAL A 123 -22.74 0.72 -0.63
C VAL A 123 -24.03 0.72 -1.48
N ASN A 124 -24.98 1.58 -1.11
CA ASN A 124 -26.27 1.69 -1.80
C ASN A 124 -26.50 3.06 -2.44
N ASP A 125 -25.78 4.09 -2.00
CA ASP A 125 -25.91 5.47 -2.46
C ASP A 125 -24.56 6.18 -2.54
N LEU A 126 -24.53 7.34 -3.18
CA LEU A 126 -23.31 8.12 -3.36
C LEU A 126 -22.68 8.54 -2.02
N SER A 127 -23.49 8.85 -1.02
CA SER A 127 -22.97 9.29 0.29
C SER A 127 -22.24 8.15 1.01
N SER A 128 -22.82 6.95 1.04
CA SER A 128 -22.16 5.76 1.59
C SER A 128 -20.91 5.39 0.79
N ALA A 129 -20.96 5.54 -0.54
CA ALA A 129 -19.80 5.34 -1.40
C ALA A 129 -18.65 6.28 -1.04
N LEU A 130 -18.93 7.57 -0.82
CA LEU A 130 -17.93 8.56 -0.43
C LEU A 130 -17.31 8.25 0.93
N MET A 131 -18.10 7.83 1.93
CA MET A 131 -17.59 7.46 3.25
C MET A 131 -16.65 6.23 3.18
N VAL A 132 -17.07 5.19 2.47
CA VAL A 132 -16.25 3.99 2.30
C VAL A 132 -14.99 4.31 1.51
N ARG A 133 -15.07 5.17 0.50
CA ARG A 133 -13.91 5.64 -0.28
C ARG A 133 -12.93 6.45 0.56
N ALA A 134 -13.43 7.31 1.45
CA ALA A 134 -12.59 8.05 2.39
C ALA A 134 -11.81 7.09 3.32
N ALA A 135 -12.50 6.14 3.93
CA ALA A 135 -11.87 5.12 4.77
C ALA A 135 -10.87 4.27 3.98
N HIS A 136 -11.23 3.86 2.76
CA HIS A 136 -10.35 3.09 1.88
C HIS A 136 -9.08 3.85 1.51
N GLY A 137 -9.18 5.15 1.21
CA GLY A 137 -8.02 6.01 0.96
C GLY A 137 -7.06 6.06 2.14
N MET A 138 -7.58 6.19 3.36
CA MET A 138 -6.76 6.20 4.58
C MET A 138 -5.96 4.91 4.74
N VAL A 139 -6.60 3.77 4.54
CA VAL A 139 -5.96 2.46 4.74
C VAL A 139 -5.00 2.13 3.60
N ALA A 140 -5.35 2.49 2.38
CA ALA A 140 -4.50 2.29 1.20
C ALA A 140 -3.18 3.08 1.27
N ALA A 141 -3.16 4.22 1.95
CA ALA A 141 -1.94 4.97 2.21
C ALA A 141 -0.90 4.15 3.00
N ALA A 142 -1.36 3.34 3.95
CA ALA A 142 -0.49 2.44 4.69
C ALA A 142 0.14 1.38 3.78
N LEU A 143 -0.63 0.80 2.86
CA LEU A 143 -0.14 -0.21 1.92
C LEU A 143 0.91 0.38 0.98
N SER A 144 0.66 1.56 0.42
CA SER A 144 1.63 2.25 -0.45
C SER A 144 2.93 2.55 0.30
N SER A 145 2.82 3.06 1.52
CA SER A 145 3.96 3.34 2.40
C SER A 145 4.74 2.07 2.75
N LEU A 146 4.04 0.97 3.05
CA LEU A 146 4.64 -0.34 3.33
C LEU A 146 5.36 -0.92 2.13
N GLY A 147 4.73 -0.89 0.96
CA GLY A 147 5.32 -1.41 -0.26
C GLY A 147 6.64 -0.72 -0.59
N ILE A 148 6.69 0.61 -0.51
CA ILE A 148 7.91 1.40 -0.68
C ILE A 148 8.94 1.03 0.39
N TYR A 149 8.52 0.88 1.64
CA TYR A 149 9.41 0.54 2.74
C TYR A 149 10.06 -0.84 2.56
N TYR A 150 9.29 -1.86 2.16
CA TYR A 150 9.81 -3.19 1.84
C TYR A 150 10.80 -3.15 0.67
N GLN A 151 10.53 -2.35 -0.37
CA GLN A 151 11.45 -2.16 -1.48
C GLN A 151 12.79 -1.56 -1.02
N ILE A 152 12.75 -0.54 -0.18
CA ILE A 152 13.97 0.11 0.34
C ILE A 152 14.77 -0.83 1.25
N GLN A 153 14.10 -1.60 2.11
CA GLN A 153 14.76 -2.52 3.03
C GLN A 153 15.31 -3.78 2.35
N ALA A 154 14.66 -4.25 1.30
CA ALA A 154 15.08 -5.47 0.61
C ALA A 154 16.43 -5.32 -0.08
N TRP A 155 16.79 -4.10 -0.51
CA TRP A 155 17.94 -3.88 -1.37
C TRP A 155 19.04 -3.05 -0.71
N PRO A 156 20.34 -3.37 -0.97
CA PRO A 156 21.46 -2.57 -0.49
C PRO A 156 21.41 -1.16 -1.07
N ALA A 157 22.06 -0.20 -0.39
CA ALA A 157 22.03 1.21 -0.73
C ALA A 157 22.33 1.48 -2.23
N LYS A 158 23.25 0.72 -2.82
CA LYS A 158 23.62 0.80 -4.25
C LYS A 158 22.45 0.53 -5.21
N HIS A 159 21.47 -0.27 -4.82
CA HIS A 159 20.37 -0.71 -5.69
C HIS A 159 18.99 -0.15 -5.26
N ARG A 160 18.93 0.65 -4.22
CA ARG A 160 17.67 1.22 -3.68
C ARG A 160 16.87 2.01 -4.70
N LEU A 161 17.56 2.83 -5.50
CA LEU A 161 16.89 3.63 -6.53
C LEU A 161 16.19 2.73 -7.57
N LYS A 162 16.85 1.66 -8.02
CA LYS A 162 16.25 0.69 -8.95
C LYS A 162 15.05 -0.02 -8.32
N ALA A 163 15.16 -0.40 -7.05
CA ALA A 163 14.07 -1.04 -6.31
C ALA A 163 12.86 -0.11 -6.15
N LEU A 164 13.07 1.15 -5.83
CA LEU A 164 12.02 2.16 -5.78
C LEU A 164 11.33 2.34 -7.13
N THR A 165 12.10 2.41 -8.22
CA THR A 165 11.56 2.51 -9.57
C THR A 165 10.64 1.31 -9.88
N ILE A 166 11.06 0.10 -9.55
CA ILE A 166 10.25 -1.11 -9.75
C ILE A 166 8.94 -1.03 -8.92
N GLY A 167 9.03 -0.62 -7.65
CA GLY A 167 7.85 -0.48 -6.79
C GLY A 167 6.83 0.54 -7.31
N ILE A 168 7.32 1.70 -7.75
CA ILE A 168 6.46 2.76 -8.32
C ILE A 168 5.87 2.32 -9.66
N THR A 169 6.65 1.68 -10.52
CA THR A 169 6.17 1.13 -11.80
C THR A 169 5.08 0.09 -11.59
N GLY A 170 5.22 -0.77 -10.55
CA GLY A 170 4.18 -1.73 -10.18
C GLY A 170 2.84 -1.08 -9.88
N SER A 171 2.84 0.03 -9.15
CA SER A 171 1.61 0.80 -8.89
C SER A 171 0.98 1.37 -10.17
N SER A 172 1.78 1.76 -11.14
CA SER A 172 1.32 2.30 -12.43
C SER A 172 0.62 1.25 -13.30
N LEU A 173 0.90 -0.03 -13.09
CA LEU A 173 0.21 -1.14 -13.78
C LEU A 173 -1.23 -1.35 -13.29
N ALA A 174 -1.61 -0.74 -12.18
CA ALA A 174 -2.95 -0.90 -11.62
C ALA A 174 -4.06 -0.41 -12.56
N ILE A 175 -3.85 0.72 -13.26
CA ILE A 175 -4.85 1.29 -14.17
C ILE A 175 -5.13 0.39 -15.38
N PRO A 176 -4.12 -0.07 -16.15
CA PRO A 176 -4.38 -0.99 -17.26
C PRO A 176 -4.97 -2.32 -16.80
N LEU A 177 -4.51 -2.85 -15.66
CA LEU A 177 -5.09 -4.08 -15.09
C LEU A 177 -6.56 -3.89 -14.69
N ALA A 178 -6.89 -2.78 -14.04
CA ALA A 178 -8.26 -2.48 -13.65
C ALA A 178 -9.21 -2.42 -14.86
N ARG A 179 -8.74 -1.89 -16.00
CA ARG A 179 -9.54 -1.84 -17.24
C ARG A 179 -9.77 -3.23 -17.86
N LEU A 180 -8.76 -4.11 -17.78
CA LEU A 180 -8.91 -5.48 -18.30
C LEU A 180 -9.96 -6.26 -17.49
N PHE A 181 -9.88 -6.20 -16.16
CA PHE A 181 -10.82 -6.92 -15.30
C PHE A 181 -12.24 -6.35 -15.32
N SER A 182 -12.41 -5.04 -15.46
CA SER A 182 -13.74 -4.42 -15.47
C SER A 182 -14.57 -4.79 -16.70
N THR A 183 -13.92 -5.01 -17.84
CA THR A 183 -14.62 -5.37 -19.09
C THR A 183 -15.16 -6.80 -19.03
N GLU A 184 -14.39 -7.74 -18.46
CA GLU A 184 -14.84 -9.14 -18.36
C GLU A 184 -15.87 -9.36 -17.25
N LEU A 185 -15.76 -8.67 -16.11
CA LEU A 185 -16.72 -8.79 -15.01
C LEU A 185 -18.10 -8.24 -15.37
N LEU A 186 -18.18 -7.22 -16.23
CA LEU A 186 -19.44 -6.69 -16.74
C LEU A 186 -20.09 -7.60 -17.79
N GLN A 187 -19.30 -8.45 -18.46
CA GLN A 187 -19.83 -9.42 -19.44
C GLN A 187 -20.36 -10.71 -18.82
N LEU A 188 -20.04 -10.98 -17.55
CA LEU A 188 -20.54 -12.16 -16.84
C LEU A 188 -21.93 -11.97 -16.23
N ASP A 189 -22.46 -10.75 -16.23
CA ASP A 189 -23.79 -10.40 -15.70
C ASP A 189 -24.86 -10.23 -16.83
N GLU A 190 -24.51 -10.47 -18.09
CA GLU A 190 -25.44 -10.56 -19.23
C GLU A 190 -25.67 -12.05 -19.64
#